data_83a9bd15931e904b4860a52a1b315a8a
#
_entry.id   83a9bd15931e904b4860a52a1b315a8a
#
_cell.length_a   1.000
_cell.length_b   1.000
_cell.length_c   1.000
_cell.angle_alpha   90.00
_cell.angle_beta   90.00
_cell.angle_gamma   90.00
#
_symmetry.space_group_name_H-M   'P 1'
#
loop_
_entity.id
_entity.type
_entity.pdbx_description
1 polymer ?
#
loop_
_entity_poly.entity_id
_entity_poly.type
_entity_poly.pdbx_seq_one_letter_code
_entity_poly.pdbx_strand_id
1 'polypeptide(L)'
;MQFKQVIGQHKIKEQLINTVSEQRISHAQLFLGPTGSGKLPLAIAYAQYLNCTNKQEGDSCGTCNSCRKYRKLTHPDLHFVFPVKKASETNPETSDNYLEKWRAVLLENPYLSSQRWYKKLDLENKQGIIPTSESANIIRKLNYKSFEGEYKTMIIWLPERMHRSAANKLLKMIEEPPPNTIFLLVTENTDLILPTILSRTQKVKVPRIDDQSLFDAISDHFGMDSAKSQEIVHLANGSYIDALYYTNVSEEEKENFNRFVALMRLSYSRKVTEILSWVDETASIGRENIKLFLDYATRMVRENFMLNLDFEEIVYLTKDEKEFSKKFAQFINENNAWKIYNEFNKAYRDIEMNANAKVVFLDLSIKLMK
;
A
#
# COMPACT_ATOMS: atom_id res chain seq x y z
N MET A 1 -10.72 10.35 12.68
CA MET A 1 -11.08 10.14 11.27
C MET A 1 -12.50 9.66 11.18
N GLN A 2 -13.37 10.31 10.39
CA GLN A 2 -14.77 9.95 10.18
C GLN A 2 -14.92 9.16 8.88
N PHE A 3 -16.02 8.41 8.72
CA PHE A 3 -16.30 7.70 7.46
C PHE A 3 -16.38 8.63 6.25
N LYS A 4 -16.93 9.83 6.40
CA LYS A 4 -16.99 10.84 5.32
C LYS A 4 -15.61 11.29 4.82
N GLN A 5 -14.56 11.12 5.60
CA GLN A 5 -13.18 11.45 5.22
C GLN A 5 -12.47 10.30 4.48
N VAL A 6 -13.09 9.13 4.43
CA VAL A 6 -12.59 8.00 3.64
C VAL A 6 -13.14 8.11 2.23
N ILE A 7 -12.26 8.13 1.23
CA ILE A 7 -12.64 8.28 -0.17
C ILE A 7 -13.39 7.03 -0.65
N GLY A 8 -14.54 7.23 -1.26
CA GLY A 8 -15.39 6.15 -1.80
C GLY A 8 -15.82 5.13 -0.73
N GLN A 9 -15.80 3.84 -1.08
CA GLN A 9 -16.09 2.71 -0.21
C GLN A 9 -17.50 2.73 0.41
N HIS A 10 -18.50 3.31 -0.27
CA HIS A 10 -19.85 3.55 0.26
C HIS A 10 -20.51 2.27 0.79
N LYS A 11 -20.47 1.18 0.01
CA LYS A 11 -21.05 -0.12 0.40
C LYS A 11 -20.40 -0.72 1.65
N ILE A 12 -19.09 -0.59 1.79
CA ILE A 12 -18.37 -1.14 2.94
C ILE A 12 -18.63 -0.30 4.19
N LYS A 13 -18.69 1.02 4.07
CA LYS A 13 -19.08 1.92 5.16
C LYS A 13 -20.47 1.56 5.68
N GLU A 14 -21.46 1.44 4.79
CA GLU A 14 -22.82 1.03 5.13
C GLU A 14 -22.86 -0.34 5.81
N GLN A 15 -22.14 -1.34 5.28
CA GLN A 15 -22.01 -2.65 5.89
C GLN A 15 -21.45 -2.58 7.32
N LEU A 16 -20.38 -1.80 7.55
CA LEU A 16 -19.78 -1.63 8.87
C LEU A 16 -20.72 -0.92 9.84
N ILE A 17 -21.47 0.09 9.39
CA ILE A 17 -22.47 0.80 10.17
C ILE A 17 -23.59 -0.15 10.59
N ASN A 18 -24.09 -0.95 9.65
CA ASN A 18 -25.14 -1.94 9.92
C ASN A 18 -24.72 -2.99 10.93
N THR A 19 -23.47 -3.47 10.89
CA THR A 19 -22.96 -4.42 11.91
C THR A 19 -22.99 -3.83 13.33
N VAL A 20 -22.77 -2.52 13.46
CA VAL A 20 -22.83 -1.82 14.76
C VAL A 20 -24.29 -1.62 15.21
N SER A 21 -25.17 -1.20 14.32
CA SER A 21 -26.61 -1.00 14.64
C SER A 21 -27.30 -2.31 15.03
N GLU A 22 -26.91 -3.42 14.40
CA GLU A 22 -27.43 -4.76 14.67
C GLU A 22 -26.73 -5.46 15.85
N GLN A 23 -25.75 -4.80 16.50
CA GLN A 23 -24.92 -5.36 17.56
C GLN A 23 -24.21 -6.68 17.18
N ARG A 24 -23.87 -6.84 15.89
CA ARG A 24 -23.19 -8.02 15.32
C ARG A 24 -21.73 -7.72 14.98
N ILE A 25 -21.03 -7.08 15.92
CA ILE A 25 -19.64 -6.68 15.72
C ILE A 25 -18.74 -7.91 15.88
N SER A 26 -18.05 -8.31 14.81
CA SER A 26 -17.04 -9.36 14.91
C SER A 26 -15.82 -8.85 15.67
N HIS A 27 -15.34 -9.64 16.63
CA HIS A 27 -14.18 -9.31 17.44
C HIS A 27 -12.86 -9.32 16.66
N ALA A 28 -12.80 -9.97 15.49
CA ALA A 28 -11.63 -9.98 14.63
C ALA A 28 -12.03 -9.82 13.17
N GLN A 29 -11.62 -8.73 12.55
CA GLN A 29 -11.94 -8.38 11.18
C GLN A 29 -10.65 -8.18 10.37
N LEU A 30 -10.64 -8.69 9.14
CA LEU A 30 -9.52 -8.58 8.22
C LEU A 30 -9.92 -7.68 7.02
N PHE A 31 -9.44 -6.45 7.01
CA PHE A 31 -9.58 -5.52 5.91
C PHE A 31 -8.58 -5.87 4.80
N LEU A 32 -9.09 -6.41 3.72
CA LEU A 32 -8.32 -6.94 2.59
C LEU A 32 -8.61 -6.16 1.32
N GLY A 33 -7.59 -5.76 0.59
CA GLY A 33 -7.72 -5.10 -0.71
C GLY A 33 -6.39 -4.58 -1.23
N PRO A 34 -6.36 -4.00 -2.45
CA PRO A 34 -5.14 -3.47 -3.04
C PRO A 34 -4.60 -2.25 -2.29
N THR A 35 -3.33 -1.94 -2.52
CA THR A 35 -2.68 -0.72 -2.02
C THR A 35 -3.47 0.52 -2.47
N GLY A 36 -3.58 1.53 -1.62
CA GLY A 36 -4.27 2.77 -1.96
C GLY A 36 -5.80 2.72 -1.91
N SER A 37 -6.44 1.56 -1.66
CA SER A 37 -7.90 1.41 -1.60
C SER A 37 -8.58 2.02 -0.36
N GLY A 38 -7.81 2.53 0.62
CA GLY A 38 -8.37 3.14 1.82
C GLY A 38 -8.65 2.19 2.98
N LYS A 39 -8.03 0.99 3.02
CA LYS A 39 -8.22 0.01 4.10
C LYS A 39 -7.87 0.54 5.48
N LEU A 40 -6.70 1.15 5.63
CA LEU A 40 -6.24 1.69 6.91
C LEU A 40 -7.07 2.89 7.38
N PRO A 41 -7.34 3.91 6.55
CA PRO A 41 -8.28 4.97 6.91
C PRO A 41 -9.67 4.45 7.28
N LEU A 42 -10.18 3.44 6.58
CA LEU A 42 -11.47 2.82 6.88
C LEU A 42 -11.47 2.12 8.24
N ALA A 43 -10.42 1.36 8.57
CA ALA A 43 -10.27 0.71 9.88
C ALA A 43 -10.20 1.75 11.02
N ILE A 44 -9.50 2.87 10.82
CA ILE A 44 -9.42 3.96 11.80
C ILE A 44 -10.78 4.63 11.97
N ALA A 45 -11.50 4.90 10.87
CA ALA A 45 -12.84 5.50 10.92
C ALA A 45 -13.83 4.58 11.61
N TYR A 46 -13.77 3.28 11.35
CA TYR A 46 -14.59 2.28 12.02
C TYR A 46 -14.30 2.22 13.53
N ALA A 47 -13.03 2.21 13.93
CA ALA A 47 -12.65 2.26 15.34
C ALA A 47 -13.17 3.51 16.06
N GLN A 48 -13.14 4.67 15.38
CA GLN A 48 -13.74 5.92 15.89
C GLN A 48 -15.27 5.81 16.01
N TYR A 49 -15.93 5.21 15.01
CA TYR A 49 -17.38 5.04 15.00
C TYR A 49 -17.83 4.13 16.15
N LEU A 50 -17.13 3.02 16.39
CA LEU A 50 -17.39 2.10 17.51
C LEU A 50 -17.42 2.84 18.87
N ASN A 51 -16.45 3.72 19.10
CA ASN A 51 -16.28 4.43 20.38
C ASN A 51 -16.89 5.84 20.41
N CYS A 52 -17.66 6.22 19.39
CA CYS A 52 -18.35 7.50 19.40
C CYS A 52 -19.54 7.48 20.36
N THR A 53 -19.57 8.40 21.33
CA THR A 53 -20.65 8.49 22.34
C THR A 53 -21.93 9.15 21.80
N ASN A 54 -21.86 9.81 20.64
CA ASN A 54 -23.01 10.48 20.03
C ASN A 54 -22.99 10.20 18.51
N LYS A 55 -23.21 8.93 18.14
CA LYS A 55 -23.25 8.50 16.74
C LYS A 55 -24.38 9.26 16.01
N GLN A 56 -24.08 9.78 14.85
CA GLN A 56 -25.03 10.40 13.96
C GLN A 56 -25.42 9.41 12.84
N GLU A 57 -26.43 9.74 12.06
CA GLU A 57 -26.84 8.93 10.93
C GLU A 57 -25.66 8.73 9.96
N GLY A 58 -25.18 7.50 9.87
CA GLY A 58 -24.10 7.11 8.95
C GLY A 58 -22.66 7.43 9.40
N ASP A 59 -22.41 8.13 10.53
CA ASP A 59 -21.02 8.45 10.91
C ASP A 59 -20.86 8.74 12.43
N SER A 60 -19.62 8.84 12.88
CA SER A 60 -19.26 9.36 14.19
C SER A 60 -19.45 10.89 14.24
N CYS A 61 -19.83 11.45 15.38
CA CYS A 61 -20.16 12.89 15.48
C CYS A 61 -18.97 13.84 15.24
N GLY A 62 -17.73 13.36 15.40
CA GLY A 62 -16.51 14.16 15.25
C GLY A 62 -16.24 15.17 16.38
N THR A 63 -17.15 15.37 17.33
CA THR A 63 -17.09 16.45 18.34
C THR A 63 -17.00 15.98 19.78
N CYS A 64 -17.46 14.77 20.13
CA CYS A 64 -17.36 14.22 21.48
C CYS A 64 -15.90 13.99 21.89
N ASN A 65 -15.64 13.80 23.18
CA ASN A 65 -14.29 13.61 23.70
C ASN A 65 -13.55 12.44 23.03
N SER A 66 -14.23 11.31 22.84
CA SER A 66 -13.69 10.17 22.13
C SER A 66 -13.28 10.55 20.69
N CYS A 67 -14.18 11.14 19.91
CA CYS A 67 -13.87 11.58 18.54
C CYS A 67 -12.70 12.57 18.48
N ARG A 68 -12.59 13.51 19.44
CA ARG A 68 -11.47 14.45 19.49
C ARG A 68 -10.13 13.74 19.71
N LYS A 69 -10.10 12.70 20.57
CA LYS A 69 -8.90 11.89 20.79
C LYS A 69 -8.59 10.99 19.58
N TYR A 70 -9.60 10.40 18.95
CA TYR A 70 -9.43 9.65 17.71
C TYR A 70 -8.89 10.51 16.57
N ARG A 71 -9.32 11.77 16.45
CA ARG A 71 -8.78 12.72 15.45
C ARG A 71 -7.28 12.92 15.59
N LYS A 72 -6.76 12.88 16.82
CA LYS A 72 -5.31 12.98 17.13
C LYS A 72 -4.63 11.61 17.23
N LEU A 73 -5.36 10.51 17.00
CA LEU A 73 -4.89 9.13 17.19
C LEU A 73 -4.32 8.87 18.60
N THR A 74 -4.87 9.57 19.62
CA THR A 74 -4.42 9.51 21.03
C THR A 74 -5.46 8.93 21.96
N HIS A 75 -6.52 8.29 21.44
CA HIS A 75 -7.51 7.61 22.29
C HIS A 75 -6.83 6.47 23.07
N PRO A 76 -7.02 6.37 24.40
CA PRO A 76 -6.33 5.38 25.23
C PRO A 76 -6.67 3.94 24.87
N ASP A 77 -7.87 3.69 24.34
CA ASP A 77 -8.34 2.37 23.91
C ASP A 77 -8.12 2.11 22.40
N LEU A 78 -7.36 2.97 21.72
CA LEU A 78 -6.89 2.78 20.34
C LEU A 78 -5.42 2.39 20.33
N HIS A 79 -5.13 1.19 19.91
CA HIS A 79 -3.78 0.64 19.85
C HIS A 79 -3.40 0.34 18.40
N PHE A 80 -2.13 0.57 18.07
CA PHE A 80 -1.57 0.25 16.77
C PHE A 80 -0.44 -0.77 16.90
N VAL A 81 -0.37 -1.66 15.92
CA VAL A 81 0.74 -2.57 15.67
C VAL A 81 1.10 -2.49 14.19
N PHE A 82 2.35 -2.28 13.90
CA PHE A 82 2.86 -2.08 12.55
C PHE A 82 4.32 -2.53 12.46
N PRO A 83 4.84 -2.80 11.23
CA PRO A 83 6.22 -3.20 11.05
C PRO A 83 7.20 -2.11 11.51
N VAL A 84 8.24 -2.52 12.22
CA VAL A 84 9.33 -1.68 12.75
C VAL A 84 10.68 -2.19 12.29
N LYS A 85 11.77 -1.49 12.63
CA LYS A 85 13.14 -1.96 12.40
C LYS A 85 13.37 -3.29 13.10
N LYS A 86 14.17 -4.18 12.48
CA LYS A 86 14.62 -5.39 13.15
C LYS A 86 15.66 -4.99 14.20
N ALA A 87 15.29 -5.08 15.45
CA ALA A 87 16.18 -4.79 16.58
C ALA A 87 17.11 -5.96 16.91
N SER A 88 18.14 -5.70 17.71
CA SER A 88 18.95 -6.74 18.32
C SER A 88 18.16 -7.48 19.43
N GLU A 89 18.55 -8.70 19.75
CA GLU A 89 17.91 -9.46 20.85
C GLU A 89 18.06 -8.76 22.21
N THR A 90 19.10 -7.96 22.37
CA THR A 90 19.41 -7.23 23.60
C THR A 90 18.58 -5.96 23.77
N ASN A 91 18.01 -5.40 22.68
CA ASN A 91 17.17 -4.21 22.74
C ASN A 91 15.94 -4.39 21.82
N PRO A 92 14.90 -5.12 22.28
CA PRO A 92 13.74 -5.42 21.48
C PRO A 92 12.92 -4.15 21.23
N GLU A 93 12.74 -3.80 19.96
CA GLU A 93 11.87 -2.71 19.55
C GLU A 93 10.43 -3.21 19.34
N THR A 94 9.46 -2.34 19.59
CA THR A 94 8.03 -2.57 19.36
C THR A 94 7.41 -1.37 18.66
N SER A 95 6.16 -1.50 18.21
CA SER A 95 5.42 -0.40 17.60
C SER A 95 5.34 0.84 18.51
N ASP A 96 5.39 0.67 19.83
CA ASP A 96 5.32 1.79 20.79
C ASP A 96 6.53 2.73 20.69
N ASN A 97 7.71 2.22 20.36
CA ASN A 97 8.92 3.03 20.18
C ASN A 97 8.80 4.02 19.02
N TYR A 98 7.90 3.73 18.08
CA TYR A 98 7.70 4.54 16.86
C TYR A 98 6.31 5.19 16.79
N LEU A 99 5.53 5.15 17.86
CA LEU A 99 4.12 5.56 17.85
C LEU A 99 3.94 7.04 17.50
N GLU A 100 4.87 7.91 17.92
CA GLU A 100 4.83 9.35 17.57
C GLU A 100 5.05 9.55 16.07
N LYS A 101 6.07 8.88 15.48
CA LYS A 101 6.31 8.91 14.03
C LYS A 101 5.13 8.35 13.24
N TRP A 102 4.54 7.26 13.74
CA TRP A 102 3.36 6.64 13.14
C TRP A 102 2.16 7.58 13.10
N ARG A 103 1.85 8.20 14.24
CA ARG A 103 0.79 9.20 14.34
C ARG A 103 1.01 10.38 13.41
N ALA A 104 2.22 10.91 13.34
CA ALA A 104 2.56 12.03 12.47
C ALA A 104 2.30 11.69 11.00
N VAL A 105 2.74 10.50 10.53
CA VAL A 105 2.52 10.05 9.15
C VAL A 105 1.04 9.85 8.82
N LEU A 106 0.27 9.26 9.74
CA LEU A 106 -1.17 9.05 9.54
C LEU A 106 -1.99 10.34 9.59
N LEU A 107 -1.56 11.31 10.39
CA LEU A 107 -2.20 12.63 10.45
C LEU A 107 -1.90 13.46 9.21
N GLU A 108 -0.74 13.28 8.61
CA GLU A 108 -0.39 13.87 7.32
C GLU A 108 -1.22 13.25 6.19
N ASN A 109 -1.20 11.92 6.07
CA ASN A 109 -2.02 11.18 5.11
C ASN A 109 -2.23 9.73 5.58
N PRO A 110 -3.47 9.32 5.90
CA PRO A 110 -3.77 7.96 6.35
C PRO A 110 -3.74 6.90 5.24
N TYR A 111 -3.70 7.31 3.96
CA TYR A 111 -3.42 6.42 2.83
C TYR A 111 -1.92 6.14 2.77
N LEU A 112 -1.50 5.13 3.50
CA LEU A 112 -0.08 4.84 3.74
C LEU A 112 0.34 3.58 2.97
N SER A 113 1.44 3.68 2.19
CA SER A 113 2.14 2.52 1.63
C SER A 113 3.25 2.04 2.58
N SER A 114 3.61 0.76 2.46
CA SER A 114 4.74 0.20 3.19
C SER A 114 6.06 0.94 2.87
N GLN A 115 6.26 1.33 1.62
CA GLN A 115 7.44 2.08 1.17
C GLN A 115 7.54 3.44 1.87
N ARG A 116 6.44 4.22 1.91
CA ARG A 116 6.44 5.52 2.60
C ARG A 116 6.74 5.36 4.10
N TRP A 117 6.19 4.33 4.74
CA TRP A 117 6.48 4.04 6.14
C TRP A 117 7.93 3.65 6.36
N TYR A 118 8.49 2.76 5.53
CA TYR A 118 9.88 2.32 5.67
C TYR A 118 10.87 3.47 5.41
N LYS A 119 10.57 4.38 4.48
CA LYS A 119 11.36 5.60 4.29
C LYS A 119 11.37 6.48 5.55
N LYS A 120 10.24 6.60 6.25
CA LYS A 120 10.17 7.35 7.54
C LYS A 120 10.92 6.66 8.69
N LEU A 121 11.17 5.36 8.57
CA LEU A 121 11.98 4.58 9.51
C LEU A 121 13.46 4.53 9.12
N ASP A 122 13.90 5.18 8.05
CA ASP A 122 15.26 5.07 7.49
C ASP A 122 15.63 3.60 7.19
N LEU A 123 14.69 2.85 6.63
CA LEU A 123 14.83 1.46 6.19
C LEU A 123 14.98 1.40 4.67
N GLU A 124 15.91 2.16 4.10
CA GLU A 124 16.04 2.32 2.64
C GLU A 124 16.21 1.00 1.87
N ASN A 125 16.76 -0.06 2.53
CA ASN A 125 17.06 -1.33 1.88
C ASN A 125 16.59 -2.56 2.68
N LYS A 126 15.72 -2.39 3.68
CA LYS A 126 15.24 -3.49 4.54
C LYS A 126 13.73 -3.41 4.71
N GLN A 127 13.11 -4.58 4.78
CA GLN A 127 11.69 -4.66 5.11
C GLN A 127 11.50 -4.57 6.62
N GLY A 128 10.49 -3.81 7.05
CA GLY A 128 10.07 -3.80 8.44
C GLY A 128 9.44 -5.15 8.84
N ILE A 129 9.55 -5.48 10.11
CA ILE A 129 8.98 -6.69 10.72
C ILE A 129 8.16 -6.32 11.95
N ILE A 130 7.09 -7.07 12.24
CA ILE A 130 6.43 -7.05 13.53
C ILE A 130 7.11 -8.13 14.39
N PRO A 131 7.95 -7.75 15.35
CA PRO A 131 8.84 -8.68 16.05
C PRO A 131 8.11 -9.54 17.09
N THR A 132 8.79 -10.56 17.59
CA THR A 132 8.24 -11.45 18.64
C THR A 132 7.90 -10.71 19.93
N SER A 133 8.67 -9.67 20.28
CA SER A 133 8.43 -8.78 21.42
C SER A 133 7.07 -8.09 21.40
N GLU A 134 6.56 -7.80 20.19
CA GLU A 134 5.25 -7.15 20.03
C GLU A 134 4.10 -7.98 20.62
N SER A 135 4.18 -9.31 20.56
CA SER A 135 3.14 -10.18 21.12
C SER A 135 2.94 -9.98 22.62
N ALA A 136 4.02 -9.83 23.39
CA ALA A 136 3.93 -9.55 24.83
C ALA A 136 3.34 -8.16 25.08
N ASN A 137 3.69 -7.19 24.25
CA ASN A 137 3.16 -5.83 24.29
C ASN A 137 1.64 -5.79 24.01
N ILE A 138 1.19 -6.52 22.97
CA ILE A 138 -0.24 -6.69 22.64
C ILE A 138 -0.99 -7.28 23.82
N ILE A 139 -0.52 -8.41 24.37
CA ILE A 139 -1.15 -9.10 25.50
C ILE A 139 -1.25 -8.16 26.71
N ARG A 140 -0.18 -7.45 27.05
CA ARG A 140 -0.17 -6.48 28.14
C ARG A 140 -1.25 -5.41 27.95
N LYS A 141 -1.33 -4.77 26.77
CA LYS A 141 -2.30 -3.73 26.46
C LYS A 141 -3.75 -4.22 26.55
N LEU A 142 -4.00 -5.43 26.06
CA LEU A 142 -5.34 -5.97 26.02
C LEU A 142 -5.83 -6.51 27.36
N ASN A 143 -4.93 -6.90 28.27
CA ASN A 143 -5.31 -7.35 29.63
C ASN A 143 -5.79 -6.21 30.53
N TYR A 144 -5.48 -4.95 30.24
CA TYR A 144 -6.08 -3.84 30.97
C TYR A 144 -7.56 -3.68 30.57
N LYS A 145 -8.41 -3.23 31.51
CA LYS A 145 -9.79 -2.82 31.16
C LYS A 145 -9.76 -1.64 30.20
N SER A 146 -10.82 -1.49 29.39
CA SER A 146 -11.00 -0.26 28.60
C SER A 146 -10.97 0.96 29.52
N PHE A 147 -10.31 2.02 29.09
CA PHE A 147 -10.12 3.21 29.92
C PHE A 147 -11.34 4.12 29.85
N GLU A 148 -11.84 4.43 28.68
CA GLU A 148 -13.00 5.31 28.49
C GLU A 148 -13.92 4.89 27.33
N GLY A 149 -13.44 4.06 26.39
CA GLY A 149 -14.21 3.58 25.27
C GLY A 149 -15.04 2.35 25.61
N GLU A 150 -16.13 2.13 24.88
CA GLU A 150 -16.89 0.89 24.94
C GLU A 150 -16.03 -0.29 24.47
N TYR A 151 -15.23 -0.07 23.42
CA TYR A 151 -14.38 -1.09 22.81
C TYR A 151 -12.91 -0.70 22.87
N LYS A 152 -12.05 -1.66 23.23
CA LYS A 152 -10.62 -1.60 22.92
C LYS A 152 -10.40 -2.03 21.49
N THR A 153 -9.73 -1.20 20.70
CA THR A 153 -9.48 -1.48 19.30
C THR A 153 -7.99 -1.63 19.05
N MET A 154 -7.60 -2.78 18.50
CA MET A 154 -6.23 -3.09 18.09
C MET A 154 -6.16 -3.11 16.58
N ILE A 155 -5.57 -2.10 15.98
CA ILE A 155 -5.31 -2.05 14.53
C ILE A 155 -3.93 -2.63 14.25
N ILE A 156 -3.89 -3.75 13.51
CA ILE A 156 -2.65 -4.41 13.08
C ILE A 156 -2.47 -4.17 11.59
N TRP A 157 -1.53 -3.29 11.25
CA TRP A 157 -1.23 -2.98 9.87
C TRP A 157 -0.10 -3.87 9.34
N LEU A 158 -0.31 -4.49 8.16
CA LEU A 158 0.56 -5.48 7.53
C LEU A 158 0.85 -6.70 8.43
N PRO A 159 -0.20 -7.43 8.90
CA PRO A 159 -0.02 -8.63 9.73
C PRO A 159 0.81 -9.71 9.04
N GLU A 160 0.91 -9.72 7.71
CA GLU A 160 1.80 -10.58 6.91
C GLU A 160 3.29 -10.35 7.21
N ARG A 161 3.66 -9.23 7.81
CA ARG A 161 5.02 -8.91 8.27
C ARG A 161 5.28 -9.36 9.72
N MET A 162 4.34 -10.06 10.32
CA MET A 162 4.49 -10.53 11.70
C MET A 162 5.40 -11.77 11.75
N HIS A 163 6.33 -11.76 12.71
CA HIS A 163 7.15 -12.94 12.98
C HIS A 163 6.24 -14.11 13.38
N ARG A 164 6.50 -15.30 12.83
CA ARG A 164 5.65 -16.49 13.01
C ARG A 164 5.34 -16.80 14.48
N SER A 165 6.33 -16.62 15.37
CA SER A 165 6.14 -16.82 16.81
C SER A 165 5.20 -15.79 17.43
N ALA A 166 5.25 -14.51 16.97
CA ALA A 166 4.32 -13.47 17.42
C ALA A 166 2.90 -13.76 16.94
N ALA A 167 2.75 -14.17 15.68
CA ALA A 167 1.47 -14.53 15.09
C ALA A 167 0.78 -15.69 15.84
N ASN A 168 1.55 -16.74 16.19
CA ASN A 168 1.02 -17.87 16.96
C ASN A 168 0.54 -17.47 18.38
N LYS A 169 1.23 -16.53 19.04
CA LYS A 169 0.78 -16.00 20.33
C LYS A 169 -0.49 -15.15 20.20
N LEU A 170 -0.61 -14.41 19.10
CA LEU A 170 -1.81 -13.61 18.82
C LEU A 170 -3.04 -14.49 18.56
N LEU A 171 -2.88 -15.70 18.02
CA LEU A 171 -4.01 -16.62 17.78
C LEU A 171 -4.89 -16.83 19.01
N LYS A 172 -4.29 -17.06 20.19
CA LYS A 172 -5.05 -17.22 21.44
C LYS A 172 -5.90 -16.01 21.79
N MET A 173 -5.36 -14.80 21.53
CA MET A 173 -6.07 -13.55 21.77
C MET A 173 -7.17 -13.27 20.75
N ILE A 174 -7.04 -13.80 19.53
CA ILE A 174 -8.07 -13.72 18.50
C ILE A 174 -9.17 -14.76 18.75
N GLU A 175 -8.83 -15.94 19.27
CA GLU A 175 -9.81 -16.99 19.60
C GLU A 175 -10.65 -16.61 20.82
N GLU A 176 -10.01 -16.15 21.86
CA GLU A 176 -10.62 -15.80 23.15
C GLU A 176 -10.23 -14.37 23.54
N PRO A 177 -10.77 -13.35 22.88
CA PRO A 177 -10.42 -11.98 23.17
C PRO A 177 -10.96 -11.55 24.53
N PRO A 178 -10.25 -10.69 25.26
CA PRO A 178 -10.79 -10.02 26.42
C PRO A 178 -12.10 -9.29 26.07
N PRO A 179 -13.03 -9.11 27.03
CA PRO A 179 -14.30 -8.47 26.77
C PRO A 179 -14.14 -7.11 26.03
N ASN A 180 -15.03 -6.84 25.10
CA ASN A 180 -15.08 -5.60 24.33
C ASN A 180 -13.75 -5.28 23.57
N THR A 181 -13.02 -6.31 23.15
CA THR A 181 -11.79 -6.14 22.38
C THR A 181 -12.05 -6.46 20.91
N ILE A 182 -11.63 -5.55 20.02
CA ILE A 182 -11.79 -5.68 18.58
C ILE A 182 -10.42 -5.60 17.88
N PHE A 183 -10.12 -6.62 17.10
CA PHE A 183 -8.95 -6.68 16.24
C PHE A 183 -9.33 -6.27 14.82
N LEU A 184 -8.65 -5.26 14.28
CA LEU A 184 -8.77 -4.81 12.90
C LEU A 184 -7.43 -5.04 12.19
N LEU A 185 -7.34 -6.13 11.46
CA LEU A 185 -6.16 -6.49 10.69
C LEU A 185 -6.27 -5.83 9.31
N VAL A 186 -5.23 -5.17 8.85
CA VAL A 186 -5.22 -4.46 7.55
C VAL A 186 -4.10 -5.03 6.70
N THR A 187 -4.46 -5.74 5.63
CA THR A 187 -3.51 -6.49 4.77
C THR A 187 -3.69 -6.15 3.29
N GLU A 188 -2.62 -6.33 2.55
CA GLU A 188 -2.61 -6.26 1.07
C GLU A 188 -2.55 -7.66 0.45
N ASN A 189 -1.97 -8.62 1.17
CA ASN A 189 -1.78 -9.98 0.67
C ASN A 189 -2.13 -11.03 1.73
N THR A 190 -3.19 -11.79 1.49
CA THR A 190 -3.64 -12.87 2.37
C THR A 190 -2.77 -14.12 2.31
N ASP A 191 -2.03 -14.33 1.22
CA ASP A 191 -1.26 -15.56 1.01
C ASP A 191 -0.06 -15.65 1.97
N LEU A 192 0.37 -14.49 2.49
CA LEU A 192 1.46 -14.40 3.46
C LEU A 192 0.97 -14.46 4.92
N ILE A 193 -0.35 -14.47 5.16
CA ILE A 193 -0.92 -14.58 6.50
C ILE A 193 -1.13 -16.05 6.84
N LEU A 194 -0.86 -16.40 8.12
CA LEU A 194 -1.11 -17.77 8.58
C LEU A 194 -2.58 -18.18 8.36
N PRO A 195 -2.84 -19.36 7.76
CA PRO A 195 -4.21 -19.86 7.54
C PRO A 195 -5.05 -19.90 8.82
N THR A 196 -4.39 -20.10 9.96
CA THR A 196 -5.02 -20.11 11.29
C THR A 196 -5.55 -18.75 11.73
N ILE A 197 -4.94 -17.64 11.30
CA ILE A 197 -5.46 -16.28 11.50
C ILE A 197 -6.62 -16.03 10.53
N LEU A 198 -6.45 -16.42 9.26
CA LEU A 198 -7.48 -16.23 8.23
C LEU A 198 -8.79 -16.92 8.57
N SER A 199 -8.74 -18.13 9.16
CA SER A 199 -9.94 -18.90 9.55
C SER A 199 -10.72 -18.31 10.72
N ARG A 200 -10.08 -17.42 11.51
CA ARG A 200 -10.66 -16.78 12.71
C ARG A 200 -11.02 -15.32 12.52
N THR A 201 -10.82 -14.80 11.33
CA THR A 201 -11.11 -13.40 11.03
C THR A 201 -12.25 -13.26 10.02
N GLN A 202 -13.16 -12.35 10.28
CA GLN A 202 -14.18 -11.95 9.31
C GLN A 202 -13.54 -11.10 8.21
N LYS A 203 -13.61 -11.56 6.96
CA LYS A 203 -13.03 -10.84 5.83
C LYS A 203 -13.92 -9.66 5.40
N VAL A 204 -13.35 -8.48 5.42
CA VAL A 204 -13.92 -7.23 4.87
C VAL A 204 -13.14 -6.90 3.60
N LYS A 205 -13.71 -7.23 2.45
CA LYS A 205 -13.09 -6.94 1.15
C LYS A 205 -13.26 -5.47 0.81
N VAL A 206 -12.16 -4.73 0.74
CA VAL A 206 -12.13 -3.31 0.38
C VAL A 206 -11.65 -3.20 -1.07
N PRO A 207 -12.56 -2.99 -2.04
CA PRO A 207 -12.20 -2.92 -3.44
C PRO A 207 -11.39 -1.65 -3.77
N ARG A 208 -10.98 -1.51 -5.01
CA ARG A 208 -10.45 -0.26 -5.54
C ARG A 208 -11.47 0.86 -5.35
N ILE A 209 -11.00 2.09 -5.17
CA ILE A 209 -11.86 3.26 -5.10
C ILE A 209 -12.48 3.44 -6.50
N ASP A 210 -13.78 3.73 -6.55
CA ASP A 210 -14.45 4.03 -7.80
C ASP A 210 -13.93 5.34 -8.40
N ASP A 211 -13.99 5.44 -9.73
CA ASP A 211 -13.40 6.56 -10.48
C ASP A 211 -14.02 7.90 -10.09
N GLN A 212 -15.33 7.96 -9.84
CA GLN A 212 -16.00 9.19 -9.47
C GLN A 212 -15.54 9.69 -8.09
N SER A 213 -15.50 8.80 -7.09
CA SER A 213 -15.01 9.14 -5.74
C SER A 213 -13.54 9.57 -5.75
N LEU A 214 -12.75 8.93 -6.61
CA LEU A 214 -11.33 9.28 -6.75
C LEU A 214 -11.16 10.63 -7.46
N PHE A 215 -11.96 10.89 -8.49
CA PHE A 215 -12.01 12.18 -9.21
C PHE A 215 -12.37 13.33 -8.28
N ASP A 216 -13.45 13.18 -7.52
CA ASP A 216 -13.89 14.19 -6.57
C ASP A 216 -12.80 14.49 -5.53
N ALA A 217 -12.17 13.45 -4.98
CA ALA A 217 -11.10 13.61 -3.99
C ALA A 217 -9.87 14.32 -4.54
N ILE A 218 -9.49 14.08 -5.80
CA ILE A 218 -8.34 14.74 -6.44
C ILE A 218 -8.69 16.19 -6.80
N SER A 219 -9.86 16.41 -7.40
CA SER A 219 -10.31 17.74 -7.80
C SER A 219 -10.43 18.67 -6.59
N ASP A 220 -11.04 18.21 -5.51
CA ASP A 220 -11.22 18.99 -4.27
C ASP A 220 -9.87 19.25 -3.58
N HIS A 221 -8.97 18.29 -3.58
CA HIS A 221 -7.69 18.43 -2.85
C HIS A 221 -6.68 19.31 -3.59
N PHE A 222 -6.62 19.23 -4.92
CA PHE A 222 -5.58 19.89 -5.71
C PHE A 222 -6.09 21.05 -6.58
N GLY A 223 -7.41 21.25 -6.68
CA GLY A 223 -7.99 22.31 -7.50
C GLY A 223 -7.65 22.20 -9.00
N MET A 224 -7.45 20.96 -9.48
CA MET A 224 -7.05 20.70 -10.87
C MET A 224 -8.21 20.83 -11.83
N ASP A 225 -7.89 21.09 -13.10
CA ASP A 225 -8.87 21.05 -14.15
C ASP A 225 -9.43 19.62 -14.34
N SER A 226 -10.66 19.53 -14.87
CA SER A 226 -11.38 18.27 -15.04
C SER A 226 -10.64 17.26 -15.94
N ALA A 227 -9.99 17.72 -17.00
CA ALA A 227 -9.33 16.85 -17.96
C ALA A 227 -8.09 16.18 -17.33
N LYS A 228 -7.31 16.95 -16.58
CA LYS A 228 -6.13 16.43 -15.86
C LYS A 228 -6.53 15.51 -14.72
N SER A 229 -7.58 15.84 -13.99
CA SER A 229 -8.11 14.97 -12.93
C SER A 229 -8.59 13.63 -13.49
N GLN A 230 -9.25 13.61 -14.64
CA GLN A 230 -9.67 12.37 -15.32
C GLN A 230 -8.46 11.51 -15.76
N GLU A 231 -7.41 12.12 -16.31
CA GLU A 231 -6.19 11.42 -16.68
C GLU A 231 -5.55 10.74 -15.46
N ILE A 232 -5.42 11.46 -14.35
CA ILE A 232 -4.85 10.93 -13.10
C ILE A 232 -5.71 9.79 -12.55
N VAL A 233 -7.04 9.93 -12.53
CA VAL A 233 -7.95 8.87 -12.09
C VAL A 233 -7.77 7.60 -12.91
N HIS A 234 -7.69 7.76 -14.23
CA HIS A 234 -7.48 6.65 -15.13
C HIS A 234 -6.14 5.93 -14.86
N LEU A 235 -5.05 6.69 -14.71
CA LEU A 235 -3.71 6.13 -14.41
C LEU A 235 -3.65 5.46 -13.03
N ALA A 236 -4.29 6.07 -12.03
CA ALA A 236 -4.29 5.58 -10.64
C ALA A 236 -5.12 4.30 -10.44
N ASN A 237 -6.03 4.00 -11.37
CA ASN A 237 -6.83 2.77 -11.39
C ASN A 237 -7.39 2.42 -9.99
N GLY A 238 -8.03 3.39 -9.35
CA GLY A 238 -8.68 3.24 -8.03
C GLY A 238 -7.73 3.18 -6.83
N SER A 239 -6.46 3.57 -6.98
CA SER A 239 -5.50 3.75 -5.90
C SER A 239 -5.27 5.22 -5.60
N TYR A 240 -5.66 5.70 -4.41
CA TYR A 240 -5.40 7.09 -4.03
C TYR A 240 -3.92 7.39 -3.82
N ILE A 241 -3.12 6.40 -3.43
CA ILE A 241 -1.65 6.55 -3.30
C ILE A 241 -1.04 6.83 -4.66
N ASP A 242 -1.44 6.06 -5.69
CA ASP A 242 -0.95 6.25 -7.05
C ASP A 242 -1.48 7.56 -7.65
N ALA A 243 -2.73 7.94 -7.32
CA ALA A 243 -3.26 9.24 -7.71
C ALA A 243 -2.44 10.41 -7.16
N LEU A 244 -2.04 10.35 -5.89
CA LEU A 244 -1.13 11.34 -5.28
C LEU A 244 0.25 11.34 -5.96
N TYR A 245 0.74 10.18 -6.33
CA TYR A 245 2.00 10.04 -7.05
C TYR A 245 1.92 10.73 -8.42
N TYR A 246 0.91 10.43 -9.23
CA TYR A 246 0.70 11.05 -10.54
C TYR A 246 0.38 12.55 -10.46
N THR A 247 -0.23 12.99 -9.39
CA THR A 247 -0.48 14.42 -9.14
C THR A 247 0.82 15.19 -8.89
N ASN A 248 1.73 14.55 -8.16
CA ASN A 248 3.05 15.11 -7.88
C ASN A 248 4.08 14.66 -8.94
N VAL A 249 3.64 14.36 -10.20
CA VAL A 249 4.52 13.89 -11.28
C VAL A 249 5.83 14.66 -11.24
N SER A 250 6.76 14.07 -10.54
CA SER A 250 8.09 14.58 -10.33
C SER A 250 8.92 14.34 -11.59
N GLU A 251 10.01 14.99 -11.68
CA GLU A 251 11.07 14.72 -12.66
C GLU A 251 11.43 13.21 -12.71
N GLU A 252 11.22 12.47 -11.60
CA GLU A 252 11.48 11.03 -11.49
C GLU A 252 10.68 10.14 -12.45
N GLU A 253 9.39 10.43 -12.70
CA GLU A 253 8.63 9.66 -13.71
C GLU A 253 9.11 9.94 -15.13
N LYS A 254 9.39 11.21 -15.44
CA LYS A 254 10.01 11.56 -16.73
C LYS A 254 11.35 10.86 -16.88
N GLU A 255 12.13 10.79 -15.81
CA GLU A 255 13.39 10.06 -15.81
C GLU A 255 13.20 8.55 -16.02
N ASN A 256 12.23 7.90 -15.35
CA ASN A 256 11.94 6.49 -15.54
C ASN A 256 11.42 6.20 -16.96
N PHE A 257 10.60 7.09 -17.52
CA PHE A 257 10.21 7.03 -18.92
C PHE A 257 11.42 7.14 -19.84
N ASN A 258 12.28 8.13 -19.64
CA ASN A 258 13.49 8.32 -20.44
C ASN A 258 14.44 7.10 -20.35
N ARG A 259 14.63 6.55 -19.13
CA ARG A 259 15.42 5.34 -18.89
C ARG A 259 14.84 4.14 -19.64
N PHE A 260 13.52 3.95 -19.59
CA PHE A 260 12.84 2.88 -20.31
C PHE A 260 13.00 3.02 -21.83
N VAL A 261 12.74 4.21 -22.37
CA VAL A 261 12.89 4.51 -23.79
C VAL A 261 14.34 4.28 -24.24
N ALA A 262 15.33 4.74 -23.45
CA ALA A 262 16.74 4.53 -23.74
C ALA A 262 17.08 3.03 -23.75
N LEU A 263 16.69 2.27 -22.72
CA LEU A 263 16.93 0.83 -22.62
C LEU A 263 16.38 0.09 -23.85
N MET A 264 15.10 0.33 -24.19
CA MET A 264 14.46 -0.36 -25.29
C MET A 264 15.09 -0.01 -26.65
N ARG A 265 15.46 1.26 -26.88
CA ARG A 265 16.15 1.69 -28.10
C ARG A 265 17.55 1.09 -28.22
N LEU A 266 18.32 1.10 -27.12
CA LEU A 266 19.68 0.56 -27.09
C LEU A 266 19.68 -0.96 -27.28
N SER A 267 18.75 -1.66 -26.64
CA SER A 267 18.59 -3.12 -26.79
C SER A 267 18.19 -3.49 -28.22
N TYR A 268 17.24 -2.77 -28.82
CA TYR A 268 16.82 -3.00 -30.21
C TYR A 268 17.95 -2.73 -31.20
N SER A 269 18.70 -1.64 -31.00
CA SER A 269 19.84 -1.29 -31.89
C SER A 269 21.13 -2.08 -31.60
N ARG A 270 21.12 -2.93 -30.56
CA ARG A 270 22.26 -3.76 -30.09
C ARG A 270 23.55 -2.96 -29.85
N LYS A 271 23.40 -1.75 -29.29
CA LYS A 271 24.52 -0.84 -29.02
C LYS A 271 25.17 -1.13 -27.64
N VAL A 272 26.02 -2.17 -27.62
CA VAL A 272 26.57 -2.72 -26.38
C VAL A 272 27.36 -1.68 -25.57
N THR A 273 28.15 -0.82 -26.18
CA THR A 273 28.96 0.20 -25.49
C THR A 273 28.05 1.24 -24.81
N GLU A 274 26.99 1.69 -25.46
CA GLU A 274 26.04 2.63 -24.93
C GLU A 274 25.19 2.00 -23.80
N ILE A 275 24.90 0.69 -23.87
CA ILE A 275 24.24 -0.08 -22.81
C ILE A 275 25.09 -0.13 -21.54
N LEU A 276 26.40 -0.32 -21.63
CA LEU A 276 27.27 -0.29 -20.45
C LEU A 276 27.21 1.05 -19.72
N SER A 277 27.21 2.16 -20.46
CA SER A 277 27.04 3.49 -19.86
C SER A 277 25.67 3.67 -19.20
N TRP A 278 24.60 3.19 -19.86
CA TRP A 278 23.24 3.21 -19.30
C TRP A 278 23.13 2.36 -18.04
N VAL A 279 23.79 1.18 -18.01
CA VAL A 279 23.83 0.30 -16.84
C VAL A 279 24.53 0.97 -15.65
N ASP A 280 25.67 1.63 -15.89
CA ASP A 280 26.41 2.34 -14.85
C ASP A 280 25.60 3.48 -14.24
N GLU A 281 24.94 4.27 -15.07
CA GLU A 281 24.06 5.36 -14.63
C GLU A 281 22.86 4.83 -13.84
N THR A 282 22.12 3.87 -14.41
CA THR A 282 20.90 3.35 -13.80
C THR A 282 21.17 2.56 -12.52
N ALA A 283 22.30 1.83 -12.43
CA ALA A 283 22.67 1.13 -11.22
C ALA A 283 23.03 2.07 -10.04
N SER A 284 23.35 3.34 -10.32
CA SER A 284 23.75 4.31 -9.30
C SER A 284 22.59 5.05 -8.62
N ILE A 285 21.34 4.94 -9.13
CA ILE A 285 20.19 5.73 -8.61
C ILE A 285 19.66 5.27 -7.25
N GLY A 286 20.20 4.21 -6.70
CA GLY A 286 19.77 3.62 -5.43
C GLY A 286 18.68 2.55 -5.59
N ARG A 287 18.67 1.58 -4.67
CA ARG A 287 17.88 0.35 -4.80
C ARG A 287 16.37 0.60 -4.90
N GLU A 288 15.81 1.49 -4.11
CA GLU A 288 14.36 1.77 -4.14
C GLU A 288 13.96 2.41 -5.47
N ASN A 289 14.76 3.34 -5.99
CA ASN A 289 14.51 3.95 -7.30
C ASN A 289 14.68 2.93 -8.45
N ILE A 290 15.60 1.98 -8.30
CA ILE A 290 15.74 0.86 -9.25
C ILE A 290 14.45 0.00 -9.27
N LYS A 291 13.88 -0.33 -8.11
CA LYS A 291 12.62 -1.09 -8.05
C LYS A 291 11.46 -0.31 -8.67
N LEU A 292 11.36 0.99 -8.39
CA LEU A 292 10.34 1.86 -9.01
C LEU A 292 10.49 1.91 -10.53
N PHE A 293 11.74 1.99 -11.03
CA PHE A 293 12.01 1.90 -12.46
C PHE A 293 11.60 0.56 -13.09
N LEU A 294 11.91 -0.57 -12.42
CA LEU A 294 11.57 -1.91 -12.93
C LEU A 294 10.05 -2.16 -12.91
N ASP A 295 9.34 -1.68 -11.89
CA ASP A 295 7.87 -1.71 -11.85
C ASP A 295 7.27 -0.85 -12.97
N TYR A 296 7.81 0.35 -13.17
CA TYR A 296 7.45 1.24 -14.27
C TYR A 296 7.64 0.57 -15.63
N ALA A 297 8.81 -0.05 -15.84
CA ALA A 297 9.13 -0.74 -17.09
C ALA A 297 8.20 -1.94 -17.34
N THR A 298 7.87 -2.69 -16.29
CA THR A 298 6.93 -3.81 -16.36
C THR A 298 5.53 -3.34 -16.75
N ARG A 299 5.06 -2.21 -16.19
CA ARG A 299 3.81 -1.55 -16.58
C ARG A 299 3.85 -1.16 -18.07
N MET A 300 4.90 -0.47 -18.50
CA MET A 300 5.05 -0.04 -19.90
C MET A 300 5.02 -1.20 -20.90
N VAL A 301 5.61 -2.34 -20.57
CA VAL A 301 5.53 -3.54 -21.43
C VAL A 301 4.10 -4.04 -21.53
N ARG A 302 3.36 -4.12 -20.41
CA ARG A 302 1.95 -4.52 -20.39
C ARG A 302 1.09 -3.57 -21.22
N GLU A 303 1.22 -2.26 -21.00
CA GLU A 303 0.40 -1.27 -21.71
C GLU A 303 0.64 -1.31 -23.22
N ASN A 304 1.91 -1.44 -23.66
CA ASN A 304 2.24 -1.55 -25.07
C ASN A 304 1.74 -2.86 -25.69
N PHE A 305 1.73 -3.96 -24.94
CA PHE A 305 1.14 -5.21 -25.41
C PHE A 305 -0.38 -5.10 -25.59
N MET A 306 -1.09 -4.47 -24.62
CA MET A 306 -2.53 -4.23 -24.75
C MET A 306 -2.86 -3.33 -25.93
N LEU A 307 -2.06 -2.28 -26.18
CA LEU A 307 -2.20 -1.44 -27.38
C LEU A 307 -2.00 -2.24 -28.69
N ASN A 308 -1.06 -3.15 -28.72
CA ASN A 308 -0.82 -3.98 -29.89
C ASN A 308 -1.97 -4.97 -30.18
N LEU A 309 -2.74 -5.32 -29.15
CA LEU A 309 -3.96 -6.16 -29.25
C LEU A 309 -5.23 -5.34 -29.46
N ASP A 310 -5.14 -4.03 -29.72
CA ASP A 310 -6.27 -3.10 -29.90
C ASP A 310 -7.21 -2.97 -28.68
N PHE A 311 -6.72 -3.26 -27.45
CA PHE A 311 -7.46 -3.09 -26.21
C PHE A 311 -7.22 -1.71 -25.57
N GLU A 312 -7.52 -0.64 -26.29
CA GLU A 312 -7.29 0.75 -25.82
C GLU A 312 -8.03 1.09 -24.52
N GLU A 313 -9.19 0.46 -24.27
CA GLU A 313 -10.06 0.76 -23.10
C GLU A 313 -9.42 0.43 -21.74
N ILE A 314 -8.43 -0.47 -21.72
CA ILE A 314 -7.72 -0.92 -20.53
C ILE A 314 -6.27 -0.47 -20.46
N VAL A 315 -5.89 0.49 -21.32
CA VAL A 315 -4.53 1.04 -21.42
C VAL A 315 -4.43 2.33 -20.61
N TYR A 316 -3.42 2.40 -19.75
CA TYR A 316 -3.20 3.49 -18.79
C TYR A 316 -1.85 4.16 -19.09
N LEU A 317 -1.85 5.14 -19.98
CA LEU A 317 -0.65 5.88 -20.42
C LEU A 317 -0.87 7.40 -20.32
N THR A 318 0.18 8.11 -19.89
CA THR A 318 0.24 9.57 -19.97
C THR A 318 0.33 10.01 -21.44
N LYS A 319 0.20 11.32 -21.69
CA LYS A 319 0.25 11.86 -23.04
C LYS A 319 1.59 11.54 -23.74
N ASP A 320 2.70 11.73 -23.04
CA ASP A 320 4.05 11.48 -23.59
C ASP A 320 4.31 9.98 -23.83
N GLU A 321 3.87 9.14 -22.88
CA GLU A 321 3.91 7.68 -23.03
C GLU A 321 3.05 7.21 -24.20
N LYS A 322 1.85 7.76 -24.38
CA LYS A 322 0.95 7.41 -25.50
C LYS A 322 1.56 7.78 -26.84
N GLU A 323 2.23 8.93 -26.93
CA GLU A 323 2.92 9.34 -28.16
C GLU A 323 4.07 8.40 -28.54
N PHE A 324 4.87 8.00 -27.54
CA PHE A 324 5.93 6.99 -27.74
C PHE A 324 5.34 5.63 -28.13
N SER A 325 4.32 5.18 -27.40
CA SER A 325 3.71 3.86 -27.56
C SER A 325 3.04 3.66 -28.92
N LYS A 326 2.52 4.72 -29.57
CA LYS A 326 2.01 4.65 -30.96
C LYS A 326 3.00 4.03 -31.94
N LYS A 327 4.30 4.25 -31.73
CA LYS A 327 5.36 3.69 -32.59
C LYS A 327 5.99 2.44 -31.99
N PHE A 328 5.95 2.30 -30.67
CA PHE A 328 6.65 1.25 -29.96
C PHE A 328 5.82 -0.02 -29.77
N ALA A 329 4.49 0.07 -29.64
CA ALA A 329 3.62 -1.06 -29.36
C ALA A 329 3.78 -2.22 -30.35
N GLN A 330 4.01 -1.93 -31.65
CA GLN A 330 4.23 -2.96 -32.67
C GLN A 330 5.42 -3.89 -32.38
N PHE A 331 6.37 -3.47 -31.54
CA PHE A 331 7.54 -4.28 -31.16
C PHE A 331 7.27 -5.19 -29.95
N ILE A 332 6.15 -5.00 -29.24
CA ILE A 332 5.73 -5.84 -28.13
C ILE A 332 4.52 -6.65 -28.56
N ASN A 333 4.74 -7.92 -28.89
CA ASN A 333 3.73 -8.81 -29.47
C ASN A 333 3.63 -10.14 -28.70
N GLU A 334 2.72 -11.02 -29.11
CA GLU A 334 2.45 -12.30 -28.44
C GLU A 334 3.70 -13.20 -28.29
N ASN A 335 4.68 -13.09 -29.20
CA ASN A 335 5.88 -13.92 -29.18
C ASN A 335 6.93 -13.45 -28.16
N ASN A 336 6.93 -12.16 -27.78
CA ASN A 336 7.97 -11.60 -26.93
C ASN A 336 7.46 -10.91 -25.65
N ALA A 337 6.21 -10.46 -25.60
CA ALA A 337 5.68 -9.70 -24.47
C ALA A 337 5.87 -10.44 -23.14
N TRP A 338 5.48 -11.71 -23.08
CA TRP A 338 5.60 -12.54 -21.88
C TRP A 338 7.06 -12.71 -21.42
N LYS A 339 7.97 -12.88 -22.38
CA LYS A 339 9.41 -13.02 -22.10
C LYS A 339 9.96 -11.72 -21.51
N ILE A 340 9.70 -10.59 -22.17
CA ILE A 340 10.16 -9.26 -21.73
C ILE A 340 9.59 -8.95 -20.33
N TYR A 341 8.29 -9.17 -20.12
CA TYR A 341 7.63 -9.00 -18.84
C TYR A 341 8.30 -9.81 -17.72
N ASN A 342 8.59 -11.08 -17.96
CA ASN A 342 9.25 -11.96 -16.99
C ASN A 342 10.69 -11.54 -16.68
N GLU A 343 11.44 -11.03 -17.66
CA GLU A 343 12.81 -10.56 -17.44
C GLU A 343 12.82 -9.31 -16.54
N PHE A 344 11.90 -8.36 -16.72
CA PHE A 344 11.75 -7.22 -15.80
C PHE A 344 11.36 -7.66 -14.38
N ASN A 345 10.39 -8.56 -14.25
CA ASN A 345 9.99 -9.09 -12.94
C ASN A 345 11.11 -9.91 -12.26
N LYS A 346 11.92 -10.62 -13.04
CA LYS A 346 13.11 -11.31 -12.53
C LYS A 346 14.12 -10.31 -12.00
N ALA A 347 14.44 -9.28 -12.79
CA ALA A 347 15.33 -8.20 -12.37
C ALA A 347 14.85 -7.53 -11.07
N TYR A 348 13.56 -7.26 -10.95
CA TYR A 348 12.96 -6.73 -9.71
C TYR A 348 13.23 -7.62 -8.50
N ARG A 349 12.95 -8.93 -8.62
CA ARG A 349 13.20 -9.90 -7.53
C ARG A 349 14.68 -10.01 -7.19
N ASP A 350 15.56 -10.01 -8.20
CA ASP A 350 17.01 -10.08 -7.99
C ASP A 350 17.50 -8.85 -7.21
N ILE A 351 17.00 -7.66 -7.53
CA ILE A 351 17.28 -6.42 -6.78
C ILE A 351 16.71 -6.49 -5.36
N GLU A 352 15.50 -6.99 -5.19
CA GLU A 352 14.87 -7.18 -3.88
C GLU A 352 15.69 -8.13 -2.99
N MET A 353 16.30 -9.18 -3.59
CA MET A 353 17.17 -10.14 -2.93
C MET A 353 18.62 -9.65 -2.75
N ASN A 354 18.89 -8.37 -2.94
CA ASN A 354 20.22 -7.75 -2.79
C ASN A 354 21.27 -8.14 -3.84
N ALA A 355 20.88 -8.56 -5.04
CA ALA A 355 21.82 -8.77 -6.13
C ALA A 355 22.51 -7.46 -6.56
N ASN A 356 23.68 -7.59 -7.21
CA ASN A 356 24.42 -6.44 -7.72
C ASN A 356 23.67 -5.82 -8.91
N ALA A 357 23.26 -4.56 -8.77
CA ALA A 357 22.44 -3.87 -9.75
C ALA A 357 23.05 -3.80 -11.16
N LYS A 358 24.37 -3.60 -11.27
CA LYS A 358 25.06 -3.57 -12.57
C LYS A 358 24.95 -4.92 -13.28
N VAL A 359 25.14 -6.02 -12.56
CA VAL A 359 25.02 -7.38 -13.11
C VAL A 359 23.59 -7.67 -13.55
N VAL A 360 22.61 -7.29 -12.72
CA VAL A 360 21.18 -7.48 -13.03
C VAL A 360 20.79 -6.72 -14.29
N PHE A 361 21.17 -5.44 -14.41
CA PHE A 361 20.83 -4.63 -15.58
C PHE A 361 21.58 -5.07 -16.83
N LEU A 362 22.83 -5.55 -16.71
CA LEU A 362 23.57 -6.09 -17.84
C LEU A 362 22.90 -7.38 -18.37
N ASP A 363 22.55 -8.33 -17.49
CA ASP A 363 21.83 -9.56 -17.83
C ASP A 363 20.48 -9.24 -18.51
N LEU A 364 19.70 -8.31 -17.91
CA LEU A 364 18.44 -7.82 -18.47
C LEU A 364 18.63 -7.26 -19.88
N SER A 365 19.58 -6.34 -20.05
CA SER A 365 19.82 -5.68 -21.35
C SER A 365 20.21 -6.68 -22.44
N ILE A 366 21.08 -7.65 -22.13
CA ILE A 366 21.50 -8.70 -23.08
C ILE A 366 20.31 -9.58 -23.47
N LYS A 367 19.40 -9.88 -22.54
CA LYS A 367 18.21 -10.70 -22.82
C LYS A 367 17.17 -9.97 -23.64
N LEU A 368 17.07 -8.65 -23.50
CA LEU A 368 16.20 -7.80 -24.31
C LEU A 368 16.70 -7.64 -25.76
N MET A 369 17.99 -7.91 -26.04
CA MET A 369 18.56 -7.89 -27.42
C MET A 369 18.17 -9.14 -28.23
N LYS A 370 17.72 -10.19 -27.63
CA LYS A 370 17.34 -11.47 -28.28
C LYS A 370 15.89 -11.48 -28.69
#